data_494448274684ceb1ec802694e47feee1
#
_entry.id   494448274684ceb1ec802694e47feee1
#
_cell.length_a   1.000
_cell.length_b   1.000
_cell.length_c   1.000
_cell.angle_alpha   90.00
_cell.angle_beta   90.00
_cell.angle_gamma   90.00
#
_symmetry.space_group_name_H-M   'P 1'
#
loop_
_entity.id
_entity.type
_entity.pdbx_description
1 polymer ?
#
loop_
_entity_poly.entity_id
_entity_poly.type
_entity_poly.pdbx_seq_one_letter_code
_entity_poly.pdbx_strand_id
1 'polypeptide(L)'
;MRRIDEDGWLEGAERFESPHYNERPVSDATPQTVVLHNITLPPGRFATGCVTDLFMGTLDTTADPTLADLKGLRVSSHFFIERTGRILQFVSCGKRAWHAGISRWAGRENCNDFTIGIELEGTDFVPFEEAQYAALTELLGAIHEKYALHDVVAHSDIAPGRKTDPGPHFDWVRLWRSREAFGSPAFDGAAARVQLSRLEQRFERA
;
A
#
# COMPACT_ATOMS: atom_id res chain seq x y z
N MET A 1 7.19 19.39 0.00
CA MET A 1 6.33 18.24 0.35
C MET A 1 5.28 18.13 -0.74
N ARG A 2 5.08 16.95 -1.32
CA ARG A 2 4.02 16.72 -2.32
C ARG A 2 2.65 16.87 -1.66
N ARG A 3 1.62 17.20 -2.45
CA ARG A 3 0.25 17.33 -1.96
C ARG A 3 -0.69 16.46 -2.78
N ILE A 4 -1.80 16.06 -2.16
CA ILE A 4 -2.93 15.47 -2.87
C ILE A 4 -3.91 16.58 -3.21
N ASP A 5 -4.23 16.72 -4.49
CA ASP A 5 -5.15 17.73 -4.99
C ASP A 5 -6.61 17.46 -4.57
N GLU A 6 -7.52 18.31 -5.02
CA GLU A 6 -8.96 18.19 -4.68
C GLU A 6 -9.60 16.95 -5.31
N ASP A 7 -9.07 16.51 -6.43
CA ASP A 7 -9.53 15.31 -7.15
C ASP A 7 -8.91 14.01 -6.62
N GLY A 8 -8.02 14.09 -5.61
CA GLY A 8 -7.40 12.93 -4.96
C GLY A 8 -6.14 12.41 -5.66
N TRP A 9 -5.48 13.24 -6.48
CA TRP A 9 -4.24 12.89 -7.16
C TRP A 9 -3.02 13.52 -6.50
N LEU A 10 -1.93 12.74 -6.38
CA LEU A 10 -0.68 13.19 -5.79
C LEU A 10 0.14 14.01 -6.81
N GLU A 11 0.49 15.24 -6.46
CA GLU A 11 1.36 16.07 -7.28
C GLU A 11 2.72 15.40 -7.54
N GLY A 12 3.12 15.36 -8.81
CA GLY A 12 4.40 14.78 -9.23
C GLY A 12 4.48 13.25 -9.17
N ALA A 13 3.40 12.54 -8.88
CA ALA A 13 3.30 11.12 -9.19
C ALA A 13 3.05 10.92 -10.69
N GLU A 14 3.54 9.81 -11.22
CA GLU A 14 3.15 9.41 -12.58
C GLU A 14 1.74 8.86 -12.53
N ARG A 15 0.83 9.49 -13.28
CA ARG A 15 -0.59 9.18 -13.25
C ARG A 15 -0.96 8.18 -14.33
N PHE A 16 -1.65 7.11 -13.90
CA PHE A 16 -2.37 6.16 -14.71
C PHE A 16 -3.84 6.19 -14.29
N GLU A 17 -4.75 5.86 -15.19
CA GLU A 17 -6.18 5.80 -14.86
C GLU A 17 -6.67 4.36 -15.01
N SER A 18 -6.52 3.58 -13.94
CA SER A 18 -6.98 2.19 -13.91
C SER A 18 -8.49 2.11 -14.18
N PRO A 19 -8.96 1.17 -15.01
CA PRO A 19 -10.39 0.91 -15.16
C PRO A 19 -10.98 0.11 -13.96
N HIS A 20 -10.15 -0.33 -13.03
CA HIS A 20 -10.52 -1.24 -11.93
C HIS A 20 -10.76 -0.47 -10.63
N TYR A 21 -11.77 0.38 -10.62
CA TYR A 21 -12.22 1.11 -9.43
C TYR A 21 -13.73 1.37 -9.50
N ASN A 22 -14.29 1.85 -8.41
CA ASN A 22 -15.65 2.39 -8.35
C ASN A 22 -15.75 3.49 -7.28
N GLU A 23 -16.98 4.01 -7.09
CA GLU A 23 -17.21 5.01 -6.05
C GLU A 23 -17.07 4.41 -4.65
N ARG A 24 -16.58 5.21 -3.70
CA ARG A 24 -16.65 4.85 -2.28
C ARG A 24 -18.10 4.98 -1.79
N PRO A 25 -18.52 4.19 -0.80
CA PRO A 25 -19.73 4.48 -0.06
C PRO A 25 -19.68 5.91 0.50
N VAL A 26 -20.82 6.62 0.53
CA VAL A 26 -20.88 8.02 1.01
C VAL A 26 -20.37 8.15 2.45
N SER A 27 -20.59 7.14 3.30
CA SER A 27 -20.07 7.07 4.67
C SER A 27 -18.53 6.99 4.74
N ASP A 28 -17.87 6.67 3.64
CA ASP A 28 -16.43 6.36 3.56
C ASP A 28 -15.70 7.27 2.57
N ALA A 29 -16.27 8.40 2.22
CA ALA A 29 -15.71 9.35 1.26
C ALA A 29 -14.35 9.92 1.70
N THR A 30 -14.03 9.88 3.00
CA THR A 30 -12.74 10.32 3.57
C THR A 30 -11.99 9.11 4.13
N PRO A 31 -11.09 8.48 3.35
CA PRO A 31 -10.32 7.35 3.82
C PRO A 31 -9.27 7.79 4.84
N GLN A 32 -9.24 7.13 6.00
CA GLN A 32 -8.33 7.45 7.10
C GLN A 32 -7.39 6.30 7.47
N THR A 33 -7.38 5.23 6.70
CA THR A 33 -6.53 4.06 6.90
C THR A 33 -5.75 3.76 5.63
N VAL A 34 -4.45 3.53 5.76
CA VAL A 34 -3.59 3.03 4.68
C VAL A 34 -3.31 1.54 4.89
N VAL A 35 -3.43 0.77 3.83
CA VAL A 35 -3.01 -0.64 3.79
C VAL A 35 -1.76 -0.77 2.94
N LEU A 36 -0.70 -1.33 3.52
CA LEU A 36 0.55 -1.60 2.83
C LEU A 36 0.56 -3.03 2.28
N HIS A 37 1.01 -3.14 1.03
CA HIS A 37 1.14 -4.37 0.28
C HIS A 37 2.55 -4.55 -0.27
N ASN A 38 2.85 -5.74 -0.77
CA ASN A 38 3.95 -5.96 -1.70
C ASN A 38 3.44 -6.68 -2.96
N ILE A 39 4.04 -6.37 -4.09
CA ILE A 39 3.75 -7.03 -5.35
C ILE A 39 4.97 -7.06 -6.26
N THR A 40 5.17 -8.17 -6.96
CA THR A 40 6.06 -8.30 -8.12
C THR A 40 5.42 -9.21 -9.15
N LEU A 41 5.56 -8.87 -10.42
CA LEU A 41 5.07 -9.68 -11.53
C LEU A 41 6.11 -9.68 -12.68
N PRO A 42 6.49 -10.84 -13.19
CA PRO A 42 6.34 -12.18 -12.60
C PRO A 42 6.91 -12.27 -11.18
N PRO A 43 6.50 -13.25 -10.33
CA PRO A 43 6.97 -13.34 -8.96
C PRO A 43 8.49 -13.26 -8.81
N GLY A 44 8.97 -12.34 -7.97
CA GLY A 44 10.40 -12.11 -7.70
C GLY A 44 11.15 -11.35 -8.80
N ARG A 45 10.47 -10.87 -9.85
CA ARG A 45 11.06 -10.03 -10.89
C ARG A 45 10.66 -8.57 -10.71
N PHE A 46 11.66 -7.69 -10.71
CA PHE A 46 11.48 -6.25 -10.52
C PHE A 46 11.57 -5.49 -11.84
N ALA A 47 11.02 -4.28 -11.88
CA ALA A 47 11.08 -3.35 -13.00
C ALA A 47 10.59 -3.92 -14.36
N THR A 48 9.57 -4.78 -14.32
CA THR A 48 9.04 -5.46 -15.52
C THR A 48 7.92 -4.69 -16.23
N GLY A 49 7.27 -3.74 -15.54
CA GLY A 49 6.05 -3.09 -16.01
C GLY A 49 4.76 -3.91 -15.81
N CYS A 50 4.87 -5.23 -15.54
CA CYS A 50 3.70 -6.11 -15.44
C CYS A 50 2.71 -5.74 -14.33
N VAL A 51 3.17 -5.10 -13.24
CA VAL A 51 2.27 -4.60 -12.18
C VAL A 51 1.41 -3.45 -12.72
N THR A 52 2.01 -2.54 -13.46
CA THR A 52 1.28 -1.46 -14.14
C THR A 52 0.27 -2.04 -15.12
N ASP A 53 0.67 -3.00 -15.95
CA ASP A 53 -0.22 -3.65 -16.91
C ASP A 53 -1.38 -4.38 -16.23
N LEU A 54 -1.14 -5.04 -15.08
CA LEU A 54 -2.19 -5.68 -14.29
C LEU A 54 -3.23 -4.64 -13.84
N PHE A 55 -2.79 -3.54 -13.25
CA PHE A 55 -3.70 -2.50 -12.74
C PHE A 55 -4.42 -1.75 -13.85
N MET A 56 -3.81 -1.66 -15.04
CA MET A 56 -4.43 -1.10 -16.24
C MET A 56 -5.33 -2.09 -16.99
N GLY A 57 -5.32 -3.38 -16.61
CA GLY A 57 -6.10 -4.43 -17.30
C GLY A 57 -5.53 -4.83 -18.65
N THR A 58 -4.25 -4.57 -18.90
CA THR A 58 -3.54 -4.83 -20.16
C THR A 58 -2.49 -5.93 -20.05
N LEU A 59 -2.38 -6.59 -18.88
CA LEU A 59 -1.37 -7.63 -18.64
C LEU A 59 -1.51 -8.79 -19.62
N ASP A 60 -0.43 -9.07 -20.36
CA ASP A 60 -0.30 -10.30 -21.15
C ASP A 60 0.03 -11.48 -20.22
N THR A 61 -0.98 -12.22 -19.83
CA THR A 61 -0.83 -13.40 -18.97
C THR A 61 -0.23 -14.61 -19.67
N THR A 62 0.07 -14.51 -20.96
CA THR A 62 0.74 -15.59 -21.73
C THR A 62 2.25 -15.38 -21.81
N ALA A 63 2.75 -14.20 -21.45
CA ALA A 63 4.16 -13.86 -21.54
C ALA A 63 5.06 -14.63 -20.55
N ASP A 64 4.47 -15.08 -19.42
CA ASP A 64 5.18 -15.92 -18.42
C ASP A 64 4.16 -16.89 -17.81
N PRO A 65 4.49 -18.20 -17.66
CA PRO A 65 3.57 -19.20 -17.10
C PRO A 65 3.05 -18.86 -15.69
N THR A 66 3.84 -18.14 -14.89
CA THR A 66 3.45 -17.74 -13.53
C THR A 66 2.36 -16.66 -13.48
N LEU A 67 2.06 -16.04 -14.63
CA LEU A 67 1.01 -15.03 -14.77
C LEU A 67 -0.35 -15.63 -15.19
N ALA A 68 -0.39 -16.92 -15.53
CA ALA A 68 -1.58 -17.56 -16.11
C ALA A 68 -2.83 -17.41 -15.22
N ASP A 69 -2.67 -17.54 -13.91
CA ASP A 69 -3.76 -17.46 -12.93
C ASP A 69 -4.32 -16.02 -12.77
N LEU A 70 -3.62 -15.03 -13.33
CA LEU A 70 -4.06 -13.63 -13.30
C LEU A 70 -5.01 -13.30 -14.47
N LYS A 71 -5.27 -14.25 -15.37
CA LYS A 71 -6.14 -14.03 -16.54
C LYS A 71 -7.54 -13.58 -16.11
N GLY A 72 -7.92 -12.38 -16.54
CA GLY A 72 -9.22 -11.79 -16.23
C GLY A 72 -9.36 -11.24 -14.81
N LEU A 73 -8.29 -11.26 -14.01
CA LEU A 73 -8.27 -10.65 -12.68
C LEU A 73 -8.42 -9.13 -12.82
N ARG A 74 -9.34 -8.55 -12.06
CA ARG A 74 -9.61 -7.11 -11.99
C ARG A 74 -9.25 -6.60 -10.61
N VAL A 75 -8.07 -6.01 -10.49
CA VAL A 75 -7.54 -5.43 -9.26
C VAL A 75 -6.83 -4.12 -9.57
N SER A 76 -6.69 -3.28 -8.57
CA SER A 76 -5.90 -2.06 -8.63
C SER A 76 -5.44 -1.68 -7.23
N SER A 77 -4.48 -0.78 -7.14
CA SER A 77 -4.17 -0.05 -5.91
C SER A 77 -4.24 1.45 -6.18
N HIS A 78 -4.26 2.28 -5.13
CA HIS A 78 -4.17 3.72 -5.34
C HIS A 78 -2.76 4.08 -5.80
N PHE A 79 -1.74 3.53 -5.12
CA PHE A 79 -0.34 3.81 -5.40
C PHE A 79 0.47 2.53 -5.56
N PHE A 80 1.53 2.65 -6.37
CA PHE A 80 2.60 1.68 -6.48
C PHE A 80 3.94 2.42 -6.36
N ILE A 81 4.81 1.94 -5.48
CA ILE A 81 6.15 2.48 -5.25
C ILE A 81 7.17 1.47 -5.77
N GLU A 82 7.81 1.79 -6.87
CA GLU A 82 8.89 0.98 -7.44
C GLU A 82 10.12 0.97 -6.53
N ARG A 83 11.02 0.03 -6.72
CA ARG A 83 12.28 -0.06 -5.95
C ARG A 83 13.14 1.21 -6.03
N THR A 84 13.04 1.95 -7.11
CA THR A 84 13.70 3.25 -7.29
C THR A 84 13.12 4.38 -6.43
N GLY A 85 11.98 4.15 -5.75
CA GLY A 85 11.20 5.16 -5.06
C GLY A 85 10.26 5.96 -5.97
N ARG A 86 10.18 5.62 -7.26
CA ARG A 86 9.22 6.25 -8.18
C ARG A 86 7.80 5.89 -7.74
N ILE A 87 6.94 6.89 -7.62
CA ILE A 87 5.53 6.73 -7.22
C ILE A 87 4.65 6.80 -8.47
N LEU A 88 3.88 5.75 -8.69
CA LEU A 88 2.83 5.67 -9.70
C LEU A 88 1.49 5.72 -8.98
N GLN A 89 0.51 6.46 -9.53
CA GLN A 89 -0.86 6.49 -8.99
C GLN A 89 -1.84 6.01 -10.05
N PHE A 90 -2.69 5.06 -9.67
CA PHE A 90 -3.64 4.39 -10.58
C PHE A 90 -5.09 4.75 -10.31
N VAL A 91 -5.42 5.10 -9.07
CA VAL A 91 -6.78 5.44 -8.67
C VAL A 91 -6.72 6.69 -7.79
N SER A 92 -7.63 7.62 -8.01
CA SER A 92 -7.81 8.78 -7.11
C SER A 92 -8.07 8.31 -5.68
N CYS A 93 -7.47 8.94 -4.67
CA CYS A 93 -7.73 8.62 -3.27
C CYS A 93 -9.21 8.78 -2.88
N GLY A 94 -9.96 9.63 -3.57
CA GLY A 94 -11.40 9.80 -3.38
C GLY A 94 -12.23 8.63 -3.92
N LYS A 95 -11.65 7.73 -4.71
CA LYS A 95 -12.30 6.56 -5.28
C LYS A 95 -11.90 5.28 -4.55
N ARG A 96 -12.60 4.21 -4.83
CA ARG A 96 -12.41 2.90 -4.22
C ARG A 96 -11.60 2.01 -5.16
N ALA A 97 -10.29 1.86 -4.91
CA ALA A 97 -9.45 0.86 -5.57
C ALA A 97 -9.78 -0.56 -5.04
N TRP A 98 -9.39 -1.59 -5.81
CA TRP A 98 -9.67 -2.99 -5.48
C TRP A 98 -8.40 -3.73 -5.10
N HIS A 99 -7.88 -3.48 -3.85
CA HIS A 99 -6.60 -4.00 -3.37
C HIS A 99 -6.71 -4.98 -2.19
N ALA A 100 -7.79 -4.88 -1.37
CA ALA A 100 -7.85 -5.60 -0.10
C ALA A 100 -8.56 -6.97 -0.19
N GLY A 101 -9.44 -7.17 -1.18
CA GLY A 101 -10.27 -8.37 -1.28
C GLY A 101 -11.17 -8.56 -0.05
N ILE A 102 -11.41 -9.81 0.34
CA ILE A 102 -12.14 -10.14 1.59
C ILE A 102 -11.24 -9.72 2.76
N SER A 103 -11.69 -8.76 3.54
CA SER A 103 -10.87 -8.11 4.55
C SER A 103 -11.70 -7.47 5.65
N ARG A 104 -11.08 -7.26 6.83
CA ARG A 104 -11.70 -6.63 7.99
C ARG A 104 -10.68 -5.84 8.78
N TRP A 105 -11.03 -4.62 9.21
CA TRP A 105 -10.23 -3.80 10.10
C TRP A 105 -11.13 -3.01 11.06
N ALA A 106 -10.71 -2.88 12.34
CA ALA A 106 -11.42 -2.12 13.37
C ALA A 106 -12.95 -2.43 13.44
N GLY A 107 -13.32 -3.71 13.27
CA GLY A 107 -14.72 -4.14 13.30
C GLY A 107 -15.50 -3.95 12.00
N ARG A 108 -14.89 -3.36 10.96
CA ARG A 108 -15.49 -3.09 9.65
C ARG A 108 -14.99 -4.08 8.61
N GLU A 109 -15.87 -4.55 7.75
CA GLU A 109 -15.57 -5.40 6.59
C GLU A 109 -15.33 -4.57 5.33
N ASN A 110 -14.86 -5.22 4.25
CA ASN A 110 -14.65 -4.60 2.94
C ASN A 110 -13.70 -3.40 3.00
N CYS A 111 -12.46 -3.61 3.45
CA CYS A 111 -11.49 -2.53 3.65
C CYS A 111 -11.25 -1.65 2.42
N ASN A 112 -11.51 -2.14 1.20
CA ASN A 112 -11.49 -1.27 0.00
C ASN A 112 -12.38 -0.03 0.15
N ASP A 113 -13.46 -0.10 0.92
CA ASP A 113 -14.44 0.97 1.04
C ASP A 113 -13.84 2.22 1.71
N PHE A 114 -12.98 2.04 2.72
CA PHE A 114 -12.51 3.10 3.60
C PHE A 114 -10.98 3.23 3.70
N THR A 115 -10.21 2.51 2.88
CA THR A 115 -8.74 2.55 2.93
C THR A 115 -8.11 3.05 1.63
N ILE A 116 -6.87 3.48 1.73
CA ILE A 116 -5.97 3.73 0.61
C ILE A 116 -4.97 2.59 0.54
N GLY A 117 -4.90 1.87 -0.58
CA GLY A 117 -3.90 0.82 -0.82
C GLY A 117 -2.61 1.41 -1.38
N ILE A 118 -1.48 1.00 -0.83
CA ILE A 118 -0.14 1.31 -1.34
C ILE A 118 0.60 0.00 -1.55
N GLU A 119 0.92 -0.30 -2.79
CA GLU A 119 1.78 -1.41 -3.17
C GLU A 119 3.24 -0.97 -3.20
N LEU A 120 4.12 -1.77 -2.63
CA LEU A 120 5.56 -1.61 -2.80
C LEU A 120 6.08 -2.71 -3.72
N GLU A 121 6.89 -2.38 -4.70
CA GLU A 121 7.57 -3.39 -5.52
C GLU A 121 8.48 -4.22 -4.63
N GLY A 122 8.05 -5.44 -4.32
CA GLY A 122 8.70 -6.26 -3.31
C GLY A 122 8.16 -7.68 -3.24
N THR A 123 8.74 -8.45 -2.34
CA THR A 123 8.34 -9.81 -1.99
C THR A 123 8.48 -10.04 -0.50
N ASP A 124 7.95 -11.15 0.02
CA ASP A 124 8.16 -11.58 1.41
C ASP A 124 9.60 -12.02 1.71
N PHE A 125 10.48 -12.09 0.70
CA PHE A 125 11.80 -12.69 0.81
C PHE A 125 12.97 -11.72 0.64
N VAL A 126 12.69 -10.48 0.24
CA VAL A 126 13.73 -9.47 -0.07
C VAL A 126 13.43 -8.17 0.68
N PRO A 127 14.44 -7.53 1.31
CA PRO A 127 14.26 -6.21 1.91
C PRO A 127 13.84 -5.15 0.89
N PHE A 128 13.12 -4.16 1.37
CA PHE A 128 12.76 -2.97 0.59
C PHE A 128 13.92 -1.97 0.56
N GLU A 129 13.94 -1.14 -0.47
CA GLU A 129 15.01 -0.18 -0.69
C GLU A 129 14.81 1.11 0.14
N GLU A 130 15.93 1.78 0.43
CA GLU A 130 15.93 3.09 1.07
C GLU A 130 15.02 4.10 0.36
N ALA A 131 15.08 4.10 -0.98
CA ALA A 131 14.27 4.97 -1.82
C ALA A 131 12.77 4.72 -1.67
N GLN A 132 12.36 3.45 -1.44
CA GLN A 132 10.95 3.11 -1.22
C GLN A 132 10.46 3.65 0.13
N TYR A 133 11.25 3.54 1.22
CA TYR A 133 10.88 4.12 2.51
C TYR A 133 10.81 5.64 2.47
N ALA A 134 11.74 6.30 1.77
CA ALA A 134 11.71 7.74 1.59
C ALA A 134 10.45 8.20 0.84
N ALA A 135 10.12 7.53 -0.26
CA ALA A 135 8.92 7.80 -1.06
C ALA A 135 7.64 7.50 -0.27
N LEU A 136 7.60 6.39 0.48
CA LEU A 136 6.46 6.03 1.33
C LEU A 136 6.23 7.06 2.44
N THR A 137 7.29 7.52 3.09
CA THR A 137 7.20 8.57 4.13
C THR A 137 6.61 9.86 3.56
N GLU A 138 7.09 10.30 2.39
CA GLU A 138 6.57 11.49 1.72
C GLU A 138 5.10 11.33 1.32
N LEU A 139 4.72 10.17 0.78
CA LEU A 139 3.36 9.85 0.39
C LEU A 139 2.41 9.82 1.59
N LEU A 140 2.81 9.18 2.69
CA LEU A 140 2.02 9.14 3.93
C LEU A 140 1.82 10.54 4.51
N GLY A 141 2.81 11.43 4.39
CA GLY A 141 2.68 12.85 4.76
C GLY A 141 1.60 13.57 3.95
N ALA A 142 1.60 13.39 2.65
CA ALA A 142 0.59 13.98 1.77
C ALA A 142 -0.82 13.42 2.05
N ILE A 143 -0.93 12.13 2.31
CA ILE A 143 -2.21 11.49 2.69
C ILE A 143 -2.68 12.03 4.05
N HIS A 144 -1.79 12.15 5.03
CA HIS A 144 -2.15 12.65 6.35
C HIS A 144 -2.62 14.11 6.31
N GLU A 145 -1.94 14.96 5.55
CA GLU A 145 -2.33 16.37 5.36
C GLU A 145 -3.75 16.48 4.77
N LYS A 146 -4.10 15.62 3.82
CA LYS A 146 -5.39 15.67 3.11
C LYS A 146 -6.53 14.99 3.87
N TYR A 147 -6.26 13.82 4.51
CA TYR A 147 -7.30 12.91 5.02
C TYR A 147 -7.21 12.65 6.51
N ALA A 148 -6.33 13.32 7.25
CA ALA A 148 -6.10 13.09 8.69
C ALA A 148 -5.92 11.58 8.99
N LEU A 149 -4.92 10.95 8.37
CA LEU A 149 -4.62 9.52 8.45
C LEU A 149 -4.57 9.04 9.90
N HIS A 150 -5.35 8.01 10.24
CA HIS A 150 -5.40 7.39 11.57
C HIS A 150 -4.51 6.15 11.66
N ASP A 151 -4.62 5.23 10.69
CA ASP A 151 -3.96 3.93 10.76
C ASP A 151 -3.09 3.67 9.53
N VAL A 152 -1.94 3.03 9.77
CA VAL A 152 -1.14 2.37 8.74
C VAL A 152 -0.99 0.90 9.13
N VAL A 153 -1.52 -0.01 8.31
CA VAL A 153 -1.61 -1.43 8.61
C VAL A 153 -1.12 -2.29 7.44
N ALA A 154 -0.77 -3.54 7.72
CA ALA A 154 -0.42 -4.52 6.72
C ALA A 154 -1.67 -5.16 6.07
N HIS A 155 -1.54 -5.67 4.84
CA HIS A 155 -2.58 -6.53 4.26
C HIS A 155 -2.79 -7.79 5.11
N SER A 156 -1.72 -8.35 5.69
CA SER A 156 -1.82 -9.46 6.63
C SER A 156 -2.62 -9.15 7.91
N ASP A 157 -2.70 -7.87 8.32
CA ASP A 157 -3.51 -7.47 9.48
C ASP A 157 -5.01 -7.48 9.17
N ILE A 158 -5.39 -7.08 7.96
CA ILE A 158 -6.78 -6.98 7.53
C ILE A 158 -7.31 -8.28 6.90
N ALA A 159 -6.42 -9.21 6.55
CA ALA A 159 -6.76 -10.49 5.95
C ALA A 159 -5.89 -11.64 6.53
N PRO A 160 -5.90 -11.85 7.87
CA PRO A 160 -5.03 -12.80 8.55
C PRO A 160 -5.25 -14.23 8.04
N GLY A 161 -4.15 -14.98 7.88
CA GLY A 161 -4.17 -16.35 7.37
C GLY A 161 -4.38 -16.47 5.84
N ARG A 162 -4.78 -15.38 5.17
CA ARG A 162 -4.94 -15.32 3.70
C ARG A 162 -3.81 -14.55 3.02
N LYS A 163 -3.26 -13.54 3.71
CA LYS A 163 -2.25 -12.63 3.19
C LYS A 163 -1.07 -12.51 4.14
N THR A 164 0.10 -12.26 3.57
CA THR A 164 1.37 -12.13 4.29
C THR A 164 1.99 -10.75 4.10
N ASP A 165 1.64 -10.07 3.02
CA ASP A 165 2.20 -8.78 2.60
C ASP A 165 1.89 -7.63 3.60
N PRO A 166 2.80 -6.65 3.73
CA PRO A 166 4.02 -6.42 2.98
C PRO A 166 5.18 -7.35 3.35
N GLY A 167 4.96 -8.36 4.19
CA GLY A 167 5.89 -9.42 4.53
C GLY A 167 6.87 -9.08 5.66
N PRO A 168 7.65 -10.09 6.10
CA PRO A 168 8.51 -9.99 7.28
C PRO A 168 9.73 -9.09 7.06
N HIS A 169 10.09 -8.78 5.82
CA HIS A 169 11.20 -7.90 5.47
C HIS A 169 10.83 -6.41 5.42
N PHE A 170 9.55 -6.08 5.64
CA PHE A 170 9.15 -4.69 5.80
C PHE A 170 9.55 -4.17 7.19
N ASP A 171 10.33 -3.08 7.23
CA ASP A 171 10.83 -2.49 8.47
C ASP A 171 9.85 -1.45 9.04
N TRP A 172 8.92 -1.94 9.89
CA TRP A 172 7.94 -1.12 10.58
C TRP A 172 8.59 -0.14 11.58
N VAL A 173 9.73 -0.52 12.18
CA VAL A 173 10.46 0.34 13.11
C VAL A 173 11.01 1.57 12.39
N ARG A 174 11.55 1.36 11.20
CA ARG A 174 12.03 2.43 10.34
C ARG A 174 10.89 3.38 9.95
N LEU A 175 9.77 2.84 9.47
CA LEU A 175 8.61 3.67 9.12
C LEU A 175 8.09 4.42 10.34
N TRP A 176 7.97 3.77 11.49
CA TRP A 176 7.54 4.40 12.73
C TRP A 176 8.46 5.54 13.17
N ARG A 177 9.79 5.40 13.03
CA ARG A 177 10.77 6.46 13.34
C ARG A 177 10.64 7.68 12.42
N SER A 178 10.19 7.49 11.19
CA SER A 178 9.97 8.59 10.24
C SER A 178 8.62 9.31 10.42
N ARG A 179 7.76 8.86 11.35
CA ARG A 179 6.39 9.38 11.54
C ARG A 179 6.31 10.88 11.82
N GLU A 180 7.35 11.48 12.41
CA GLU A 180 7.40 12.93 12.65
C GLU A 180 7.33 13.73 11.35
N ALA A 181 7.75 13.12 10.24
CA ALA A 181 7.69 13.74 8.91
C ALA A 181 6.29 13.69 8.27
N PHE A 182 5.37 12.86 8.79
CA PHE A 182 4.03 12.68 8.20
C PHE A 182 2.88 12.61 9.22
N GLY A 183 3.10 13.08 10.44
CA GLY A 183 2.11 12.96 11.51
C GLY A 183 2.32 11.69 12.34
N SER A 184 1.34 11.35 13.17
CA SER A 184 1.45 10.23 14.11
C SER A 184 0.27 9.27 13.98
N PRO A 185 0.07 8.65 12.80
CA PRO A 185 -0.97 7.63 12.67
C PRO A 185 -0.66 6.43 13.58
N ALA A 186 -1.68 5.70 13.97
CA ALA A 186 -1.51 4.47 14.73
C ALA A 186 -0.90 3.36 13.87
N PHE A 187 0.01 2.58 14.46
CA PHE A 187 0.57 1.36 13.89
C PHE A 187 0.03 0.15 14.64
N ASP A 188 -1.30 0.00 14.63
CA ASP A 188 -2.01 -0.95 15.48
C ASP A 188 -2.11 -2.36 14.92
N GLY A 189 -1.63 -2.58 13.69
CA GLY A 189 -1.57 -3.89 13.08
C GLY A 189 -0.61 -4.84 13.80
N ALA A 190 -0.92 -6.14 13.81
CA ALA A 190 -0.09 -7.16 14.45
C ALA A 190 1.32 -7.21 13.86
N ALA A 191 1.46 -6.97 12.56
CA ALA A 191 2.75 -6.94 11.87
C ALA A 191 3.65 -5.83 12.41
N ALA A 192 3.12 -4.62 12.63
CA ALA A 192 3.85 -3.51 13.20
C ALA A 192 4.16 -3.74 14.68
N ARG A 193 3.18 -4.15 15.48
CA ARG A 193 3.33 -4.37 16.94
C ARG A 193 4.44 -5.36 17.28
N VAL A 194 4.58 -6.45 16.51
CA VAL A 194 5.65 -7.44 16.72
C VAL A 194 7.04 -6.81 16.62
N GLN A 195 7.27 -5.91 15.67
CA GLN A 195 8.57 -5.25 15.52
C GLN A 195 8.76 -4.13 16.55
N LEU A 196 7.71 -3.33 16.80
CA LEU A 196 7.77 -2.20 17.73
C LEU A 196 7.96 -2.67 19.18
N SER A 197 7.27 -3.71 19.63
CA SER A 197 7.46 -4.27 20.99
C SER A 197 8.88 -4.80 21.22
N ARG A 198 9.54 -5.35 20.18
CA ARG A 198 10.95 -5.74 20.26
C ARG A 198 11.89 -4.53 20.40
N LEU A 199 11.52 -3.39 19.83
CA LEU A 199 12.27 -2.14 19.98
C LEU A 199 12.18 -1.64 21.43
N GLU A 200 10.99 -1.57 22.01
CA GLU A 200 10.74 -1.15 23.40
C GLU A 200 11.53 -2.00 24.38
N GLN A 201 11.49 -3.32 24.27
CA GLN A 201 12.25 -4.24 25.12
C GLN A 201 13.77 -4.06 25.04
N ARG A 202 14.31 -3.52 23.94
CA ARG A 202 15.74 -3.20 23.84
C ARG A 202 16.10 -1.93 24.59
N PHE A 203 15.22 -0.95 24.66
CA PHE A 203 15.45 0.29 25.42
C PHE A 203 15.28 0.10 26.93
N GLU A 204 14.42 -0.82 27.38
CA GLU A 204 14.25 -1.14 28.80
C GLU A 204 15.44 -1.92 29.41
N ARG A 205 16.27 -2.54 28.55
CA ARG A 205 17.46 -3.32 28.95
C ARG A 205 18.79 -2.58 28.79
N ALA A 206 18.78 -1.37 28.29
CA ALA A 206 19.96 -0.51 28.09
C ALA A 206 20.02 0.60 29.15
#